data_953e4107055886665a7bdd79da3f853d
#
_entry.id   953e4107055886665a7bdd79da3f853d
#
_cell.length_a   1.000
_cell.length_b   1.000
_cell.length_c   1.000
_cell.angle_alpha   90.00
_cell.angle_beta   90.00
_cell.angle_gamma   90.00
#
_symmetry.space_group_name_H-M   'P 1'
#
loop_
_entity.id
_entity.type
_entity.pdbx_description
1 polymer ?
#
loop_
_entity_poly.entity_id
_entity_poly.type
_entity_poly.pdbx_seq_one_letter_code
_entity_poly.pdbx_strand_id
1 'polypeptide(L)'
;MSDRCELILTCPKSLEGLLLEEATSLGLQEAREQTAAIRGFADMQTAYRLCLWSRLANRVLLVIKRFAVTDAQSLYEGVLEVDWYEHMLPTSSLAVEFSGMGSGIDNTHFGALKVKDAVVDKLRTASGERPSVEKLNPDLRIHLRLDRGEAVLSIDLSGHSLHQRGYRLQQGAAPLKENLAAAILIRAGWPKLAAEGAALADPMCGVGTFLVEAGMIAADIAPNLKRELWGFTHWLGHIPALWSKLHAEALERAAVGLAKTPAWIRGYEADPRLIQPARNN
;
A
#
# COMPACT_ATOMS: atom_id res chain seq x y z
N MET A 1 -19.42 -14.07 -12.08
CA MET A 1 -18.23 -14.68 -11.43
C MET A 1 -17.37 -13.51 -10.99
N SER A 2 -17.01 -13.38 -9.74
CA SER A 2 -16.12 -12.31 -9.26
C SER A 2 -14.75 -12.56 -9.92
N ASP A 3 -14.29 -11.61 -10.75
CA ASP A 3 -13.00 -11.73 -11.43
C ASP A 3 -11.90 -11.74 -10.38
N ARG A 4 -11.27 -12.90 -10.23
CA ARG A 4 -10.20 -13.16 -9.31
C ARG A 4 -8.90 -12.57 -9.86
N CYS A 5 -8.29 -11.63 -9.18
CA CYS A 5 -7.04 -10.97 -9.55
C CYS A 5 -5.87 -11.41 -8.67
N GLU A 6 -4.68 -11.39 -9.20
CA GLU A 6 -3.45 -11.61 -8.45
C GLU A 6 -3.01 -10.30 -7.79
N LEU A 7 -2.70 -10.38 -6.49
CA LEU A 7 -2.19 -9.26 -5.70
C LEU A 7 -0.82 -9.56 -5.13
N ILE A 8 0.03 -8.54 -5.09
CA ILE A 8 1.30 -8.55 -4.35
C ILE A 8 1.25 -7.46 -3.31
N LEU A 9 1.44 -7.83 -2.03
CA LEU A 9 1.54 -6.88 -0.94
C LEU A 9 3.00 -6.81 -0.51
N THR A 10 3.61 -5.64 -0.57
CA THR A 10 4.99 -5.43 -0.13
C THR A 10 5.05 -5.06 1.34
N CYS A 11 6.11 -5.46 2.05
CA CYS A 11 6.34 -5.11 3.45
C CYS A 11 7.84 -4.94 3.75
N PRO A 12 8.22 -4.45 4.93
CA PRO A 12 9.59 -4.57 5.41
C PRO A 12 10.00 -6.05 5.53
N LYS A 13 11.28 -6.34 5.26
CA LYS A 13 11.82 -7.69 5.45
C LYS A 13 11.59 -8.20 6.88
N SER A 14 11.37 -9.48 7.01
CA SER A 14 11.05 -10.20 8.26
C SER A 14 9.64 -9.94 8.81
N LEU A 15 8.78 -9.26 8.06
CA LEU A 15 7.36 -9.12 8.39
C LEU A 15 6.46 -9.96 7.48
N GLU A 16 7.02 -10.75 6.57
CA GLU A 16 6.26 -11.48 5.56
C GLU A 16 5.25 -12.44 6.19
N GLY A 17 5.66 -13.23 7.19
CA GLY A 17 4.76 -14.16 7.88
C GLY A 17 3.62 -13.45 8.61
N LEU A 18 3.91 -12.32 9.28
CA LEU A 18 2.89 -11.55 9.97
C LEU A 18 1.91 -10.89 8.99
N LEU A 19 2.43 -10.39 7.86
CA LEU A 19 1.59 -9.84 6.79
C LEU A 19 0.74 -10.94 6.13
N LEU A 20 1.27 -12.16 6.00
CA LEU A 20 0.54 -13.31 5.48
C LEU A 20 -0.71 -13.60 6.33
N GLU A 21 -0.53 -13.67 7.65
CA GLU A 21 -1.62 -13.88 8.60
C GLU A 21 -2.66 -12.75 8.50
N GLU A 22 -2.21 -11.48 8.52
CA GLU A 22 -3.09 -10.31 8.39
C GLU A 22 -3.88 -10.35 7.08
N ALA A 23 -3.20 -10.51 5.94
CA ALA A 23 -3.84 -10.45 4.63
C ALA A 23 -4.81 -11.62 4.40
N THR A 24 -4.49 -12.81 4.92
CA THR A 24 -5.39 -13.96 4.89
C THR A 24 -6.65 -13.69 5.71
N SER A 25 -6.53 -13.09 6.89
CA SER A 25 -7.67 -12.70 7.72
C SER A 25 -8.56 -11.64 7.05
N LEU A 26 -7.98 -10.80 6.18
CA LEU A 26 -8.67 -9.79 5.38
C LEU A 26 -9.29 -10.35 4.07
N GLY A 27 -9.04 -11.63 3.76
CA GLY A 27 -9.67 -12.33 2.64
C GLY A 27 -8.74 -12.69 1.47
N LEU A 28 -7.43 -12.46 1.56
CA LEU A 28 -6.46 -12.88 0.55
C LEU A 28 -6.38 -14.41 0.51
N GLN A 29 -6.56 -15.00 -0.66
CA GLN A 29 -6.58 -16.44 -0.88
C GLN A 29 -5.26 -16.94 -1.48
N GLU A 30 -4.92 -18.21 -1.21
CA GLU A 30 -3.69 -18.85 -1.72
C GLU A 30 -2.43 -18.02 -1.47
N ALA A 31 -2.42 -17.34 -0.33
CA ALA A 31 -1.36 -16.42 0.02
C ALA A 31 -0.03 -17.17 0.25
N ARG A 32 1.08 -16.62 -0.26
CA ARG A 32 2.43 -17.17 -0.14
C ARG A 32 3.43 -16.06 0.10
N GLU A 33 4.40 -16.35 0.96
CA GLU A 33 5.52 -15.46 1.22
C GLU A 33 6.47 -15.35 0.01
N GLN A 34 7.01 -14.15 -0.15
CA GLN A 34 8.10 -13.81 -1.04
C GLN A 34 9.06 -12.87 -0.28
N THR A 35 10.25 -12.62 -0.80
CA THR A 35 11.19 -11.69 -0.17
C THR A 35 10.59 -10.28 -0.10
N ALA A 36 10.40 -9.75 1.11
CA ALA A 36 9.82 -8.45 1.43
C ALA A 36 8.40 -8.24 0.83
N ALA A 37 7.66 -9.32 0.61
CA ALA A 37 6.31 -9.30 0.07
C ALA A 37 5.55 -10.59 0.37
N ILE A 38 4.24 -10.56 0.13
CA ILE A 38 3.41 -11.74 -0.06
C ILE A 38 2.67 -11.63 -1.39
N ARG A 39 2.28 -12.75 -1.96
CA ARG A 39 1.39 -12.79 -3.12
C ARG A 39 0.17 -13.67 -2.83
N GLY A 40 -0.94 -13.38 -3.46
CA GLY A 40 -2.15 -14.19 -3.36
C GLY A 40 -3.19 -13.72 -4.35
N PHE A 41 -4.41 -14.23 -4.20
CA PHE A 41 -5.51 -13.92 -5.11
C PHE A 41 -6.71 -13.39 -4.33
N ALA A 42 -7.44 -12.46 -4.94
CA ALA A 42 -8.63 -11.88 -4.34
C ALA A 42 -9.55 -11.26 -5.39
N ASP A 43 -10.75 -10.89 -5.00
CA ASP A 43 -11.60 -9.97 -5.76
C ASP A 43 -11.24 -8.50 -5.47
N MET A 44 -11.79 -7.57 -6.25
CA MET A 44 -11.54 -6.14 -6.08
C MET A 44 -12.03 -5.60 -4.74
N GLN A 45 -13.08 -6.16 -4.18
CA GLN A 45 -13.54 -5.77 -2.85
C GLN A 45 -12.49 -6.07 -1.78
N THR A 46 -11.89 -7.24 -1.83
CA THR A 46 -10.79 -7.64 -0.94
C THR A 46 -9.53 -6.82 -1.21
N ALA A 47 -9.20 -6.51 -2.48
CA ALA A 47 -8.08 -5.63 -2.80
C ALA A 47 -8.23 -4.24 -2.14
N TYR A 48 -9.42 -3.63 -2.19
CA TYR A 48 -9.71 -2.38 -1.50
C TYR A 48 -9.69 -2.54 0.02
N ARG A 49 -10.20 -3.66 0.55
CA ARG A 49 -10.12 -3.95 1.99
C ARG A 49 -8.68 -4.04 2.46
N LEU A 50 -7.80 -4.68 1.70
CA LEU A 50 -6.36 -4.75 1.99
C LEU A 50 -5.71 -3.35 1.98
N CYS A 51 -6.06 -2.48 1.02
CA CYS A 51 -5.61 -1.10 1.02
C CYS A 51 -6.04 -0.34 2.29
N LEU A 52 -7.28 -0.49 2.70
CA LEU A 52 -7.88 0.25 3.83
C LEU A 52 -7.41 -0.29 5.18
N TRP A 53 -7.38 -1.61 5.36
CA TRP A 53 -7.23 -2.27 6.66
C TRP A 53 -5.85 -2.83 6.95
N SER A 54 -4.97 -3.03 5.94
CA SER A 54 -3.63 -3.56 6.25
C SER A 54 -2.80 -2.57 7.05
N ARG A 55 -2.34 -3.02 8.21
CA ARG A 55 -1.43 -2.28 9.09
C ARG A 55 0.02 -2.49 8.71
N LEU A 56 0.33 -3.60 8.03
CA LEU A 56 1.69 -4.10 7.81
C LEU A 56 2.21 -3.84 6.40
N ALA A 57 1.31 -3.83 5.40
CA ALA A 57 1.70 -3.60 4.02
C ALA A 57 2.27 -2.18 3.78
N ASN A 58 3.26 -2.12 2.89
CA ASN A 58 3.70 -0.85 2.31
C ASN A 58 2.85 -0.48 1.09
N ARG A 59 2.58 -1.47 0.23
CA ARG A 59 1.82 -1.31 -1.01
C ARG A 59 0.96 -2.54 -1.28
N VAL A 60 -0.15 -2.32 -1.98
CA VAL A 60 -1.00 -3.35 -2.60
C VAL A 60 -0.92 -3.16 -4.10
N LEU A 61 -0.33 -4.12 -4.78
CA LEU A 61 -0.07 -4.11 -6.22
C LEU A 61 -0.99 -5.10 -6.90
N LEU A 62 -1.79 -4.62 -7.87
CA LEU A 62 -2.62 -5.44 -8.74
C LEU A 62 -1.80 -5.89 -9.94
N VAL A 63 -1.50 -7.18 -10.05
CA VAL A 63 -0.75 -7.74 -11.18
C VAL A 63 -1.65 -7.74 -12.42
N ILE A 64 -1.20 -7.07 -13.48
CA ILE A 64 -1.93 -7.01 -14.77
C ILE A 64 -1.27 -7.90 -15.83
N LYS A 65 0.05 -8.13 -15.74
CA LYS A 65 0.75 -9.00 -16.67
C LYS A 65 2.03 -9.58 -16.11
N ARG A 66 2.34 -10.82 -16.52
CA ARG A 66 3.64 -11.47 -16.35
C ARG A 66 4.18 -11.85 -17.73
N PHE A 67 5.46 -11.59 -17.96
CA PHE A 67 6.09 -11.93 -19.23
C PHE A 67 7.59 -12.10 -19.10
N ALA A 68 8.18 -12.88 -20.02
CA ALA A 68 9.62 -13.07 -20.07
C ALA A 68 10.33 -11.84 -20.65
N VAL A 69 11.49 -11.52 -20.08
CA VAL A 69 12.34 -10.40 -20.52
C VAL A 69 13.75 -10.94 -20.75
N THR A 70 14.23 -10.81 -21.97
CA THR A 70 15.60 -11.20 -22.37
C THR A 70 16.49 -9.98 -22.56
N ASP A 71 15.91 -8.82 -22.85
CA ASP A 71 16.61 -7.56 -23.12
C ASP A 71 15.63 -6.36 -22.96
N ALA A 72 16.13 -5.17 -23.24
CA ALA A 72 15.34 -3.93 -23.16
C ALA A 72 14.21 -3.86 -24.22
N GLN A 73 14.36 -4.56 -25.34
CA GLN A 73 13.36 -4.55 -26.39
C GLN A 73 12.18 -5.45 -26.00
N SER A 74 12.44 -6.66 -25.51
CA SER A 74 11.40 -7.57 -25.01
C SER A 74 10.66 -7.00 -23.80
N LEU A 75 11.35 -6.20 -22.95
CA LEU A 75 10.67 -5.45 -21.88
C LEU A 75 9.67 -4.44 -22.46
N TYR A 76 10.11 -3.65 -23.45
CA TYR A 76 9.26 -2.64 -24.10
C TYR A 76 8.05 -3.29 -24.79
N GLU A 77 8.25 -4.34 -25.57
CA GLU A 77 7.22 -5.06 -26.29
C GLU A 77 6.20 -5.70 -25.35
N GLY A 78 6.67 -6.35 -24.27
CA GLY A 78 5.79 -6.96 -23.28
C GLY A 78 4.86 -5.96 -22.57
N VAL A 79 5.33 -4.72 -22.35
CA VAL A 79 4.52 -3.63 -21.80
C VAL A 79 3.57 -3.06 -22.87
N LEU A 80 4.01 -2.95 -24.12
CA LEU A 80 3.22 -2.44 -25.25
C LEU A 80 1.99 -3.34 -25.58
N GLU A 81 2.08 -4.64 -25.30
CA GLU A 81 0.99 -5.60 -25.51
C GLU A 81 -0.20 -5.42 -24.53
N VAL A 82 0.00 -4.69 -23.43
CA VAL A 82 -1.11 -4.40 -22.51
C VAL A 82 -2.10 -3.43 -23.15
N ASP A 83 -3.38 -3.68 -22.94
CA ASP A 83 -4.42 -2.72 -23.33
C ASP A 83 -4.54 -1.60 -22.30
N TRP A 84 -3.70 -0.58 -22.48
CA TRP A 84 -3.62 0.57 -21.57
C TRP A 84 -4.91 1.42 -21.58
N TYR A 85 -5.77 1.31 -22.59
CA TYR A 85 -7.07 2.00 -22.64
C TYR A 85 -8.06 1.46 -21.61
N GLU A 86 -7.88 0.23 -21.11
CA GLU A 86 -8.65 -0.30 -20.00
C GLU A 86 -8.22 0.28 -18.64
N HIS A 87 -7.05 0.91 -18.58
CA HIS A 87 -6.45 1.34 -17.32
C HIS A 87 -6.38 2.86 -17.15
N MET A 88 -6.16 3.62 -18.22
CA MET A 88 -6.01 5.07 -18.12
C MET A 88 -6.39 5.78 -19.43
N LEU A 89 -6.75 7.05 -19.32
CA LEU A 89 -6.99 7.91 -20.49
C LEU A 89 -5.66 8.42 -21.07
N PRO A 90 -5.62 8.72 -22.39
CA PRO A 90 -4.45 9.35 -23.00
C PRO A 90 -4.05 10.69 -22.40
N THR A 91 -4.99 11.40 -21.78
CA THR A 91 -4.78 12.67 -21.08
C THR A 91 -4.31 12.53 -19.64
N SER A 92 -4.32 11.31 -19.10
CA SER A 92 -3.94 11.04 -17.71
C SER A 92 -2.44 11.22 -17.49
N SER A 93 -2.07 11.41 -16.23
CA SER A 93 -0.68 11.40 -15.78
C SER A 93 -0.26 10.02 -15.26
N LEU A 94 1.02 9.68 -15.42
CA LEU A 94 1.55 8.42 -14.94
C LEU A 94 2.88 8.57 -14.20
N ALA A 95 3.18 7.62 -13.31
CA ALA A 95 4.51 7.36 -12.78
C ALA A 95 4.86 5.89 -12.93
N VAL A 96 6.13 5.60 -13.14
CA VAL A 96 6.65 4.23 -13.21
C VAL A 96 7.69 4.02 -12.12
N GLU A 97 7.48 2.99 -11.31
CA GLU A 97 8.46 2.45 -10.38
C GLU A 97 9.00 1.13 -10.93
N PHE A 98 10.30 1.05 -11.11
CA PHE A 98 10.98 -0.16 -11.60
C PHE A 98 11.89 -0.70 -10.51
N SER A 99 11.85 -2.00 -10.29
CA SER A 99 12.69 -2.69 -9.31
C SER A 99 13.26 -3.98 -9.89
N GLY A 100 14.43 -4.36 -9.39
CA GLY A 100 15.17 -5.50 -9.89
C GLY A 100 16.15 -5.13 -11.02
N MET A 101 16.92 -6.12 -11.45
CA MET A 101 17.94 -6.00 -12.51
C MET A 101 18.07 -7.34 -13.23
N GLY A 102 18.65 -7.34 -14.41
CA GLY A 102 18.92 -8.53 -15.22
C GLY A 102 18.48 -8.34 -16.66
N SER A 103 18.75 -9.34 -17.50
CA SER A 103 18.39 -9.31 -18.92
C SER A 103 18.93 -8.05 -19.66
N GLY A 104 20.16 -7.63 -19.33
CA GLY A 104 20.76 -6.43 -19.91
C GLY A 104 20.19 -5.10 -19.40
N ILE A 105 19.36 -5.13 -18.35
CA ILE A 105 18.80 -3.96 -17.68
C ILE A 105 19.46 -3.82 -16.31
N ASP A 106 20.55 -3.07 -16.25
CA ASP A 106 21.38 -2.91 -15.05
C ASP A 106 21.10 -1.59 -14.30
N ASN A 107 20.16 -0.79 -14.82
CA ASN A 107 19.78 0.49 -14.26
C ASN A 107 18.24 0.58 -14.14
N THR A 108 17.76 0.72 -12.93
CA THR A 108 16.32 0.80 -12.65
C THR A 108 15.67 2.05 -13.26
N HIS A 109 16.40 3.16 -13.36
CA HIS A 109 15.90 4.37 -14.04
C HIS A 109 15.70 4.13 -15.53
N PHE A 110 16.66 3.46 -16.19
CA PHE A 110 16.55 3.07 -17.60
C PHE A 110 15.35 2.12 -17.80
N GLY A 111 15.19 1.12 -16.94
CA GLY A 111 14.02 0.22 -16.97
C GLY A 111 12.70 0.98 -16.84
N ALA A 112 12.61 1.92 -15.89
CA ALA A 112 11.43 2.76 -15.71
C ALA A 112 11.11 3.62 -16.94
N LEU A 113 12.14 4.18 -17.61
CA LEU A 113 11.97 4.93 -18.85
C LEU A 113 11.44 4.04 -19.98
N LYS A 114 11.96 2.82 -20.16
CA LYS A 114 11.47 1.87 -21.16
C LYS A 114 10.00 1.50 -20.95
N VAL A 115 9.60 1.22 -19.72
CA VAL A 115 8.19 0.96 -19.38
C VAL A 115 7.32 2.19 -19.69
N LYS A 116 7.76 3.38 -19.26
CA LYS A 116 7.06 4.63 -19.55
C LYS A 116 6.90 4.86 -21.06
N ASP A 117 7.98 4.68 -21.84
CA ASP A 117 7.96 4.89 -23.27
C ASP A 117 6.95 3.96 -23.96
N ALA A 118 6.89 2.67 -23.58
CA ALA A 118 5.93 1.71 -24.12
C ALA A 118 4.47 2.12 -23.83
N VAL A 119 4.17 2.57 -22.60
CA VAL A 119 2.83 3.05 -22.25
C VAL A 119 2.43 4.28 -23.06
N VAL A 120 3.35 5.27 -23.13
CA VAL A 120 3.13 6.53 -23.85
C VAL A 120 2.95 6.29 -25.35
N ASP A 121 3.77 5.43 -25.94
CA ASP A 121 3.72 5.15 -27.38
C ASP A 121 2.43 4.38 -27.75
N LYS A 122 1.99 3.44 -26.89
CA LYS A 122 0.69 2.75 -27.07
C LYS A 122 -0.47 3.73 -27.10
N LEU A 123 -0.54 4.63 -26.14
CA LEU A 123 -1.65 5.58 -26.03
C LEU A 123 -1.59 6.69 -27.08
N ARG A 124 -0.38 7.18 -27.41
CA ARG A 124 -0.20 8.19 -28.46
C ARG A 124 -0.67 7.72 -29.84
N THR A 125 -0.36 6.48 -30.21
CA THR A 125 -0.67 5.94 -31.56
C THR A 125 -2.15 5.96 -31.88
N ALA A 126 -3.01 5.82 -30.88
CA ALA A 126 -4.44 5.74 -31.11
C ALA A 126 -5.18 7.09 -30.96
N SER A 127 -4.70 8.01 -30.11
CA SER A 127 -5.42 9.26 -29.79
C SER A 127 -4.78 10.52 -30.33
N GLY A 128 -3.50 10.48 -30.70
CA GLY A 128 -2.70 11.69 -31.03
C GLY A 128 -2.27 12.49 -29.81
N GLU A 129 -2.83 12.21 -28.63
CA GLU A 129 -2.44 12.75 -27.34
C GLU A 129 -1.41 11.85 -26.66
N ARG A 130 -0.76 12.31 -25.62
CA ARG A 130 0.18 11.48 -24.86
C ARG A 130 0.05 11.73 -23.36
N PRO A 131 0.14 10.69 -22.52
CA PRO A 131 0.16 10.84 -21.08
C PRO A 131 1.33 11.71 -20.61
N SER A 132 1.08 12.49 -19.55
CA SER A 132 2.11 13.26 -18.87
C SER A 132 2.77 12.43 -17.76
N VAL A 133 3.96 12.85 -17.31
CA VAL A 133 4.66 12.22 -16.18
C VAL A 133 4.50 13.08 -14.94
N GLU A 134 3.88 12.52 -13.91
CA GLU A 134 3.72 13.15 -12.59
C GLU A 134 4.22 12.18 -11.50
N LYS A 135 5.25 12.58 -10.74
CA LYS A 135 5.91 11.68 -9.79
C LYS A 135 5.19 11.61 -8.44
N LEU A 136 4.62 12.72 -7.99
CA LEU A 136 4.04 12.80 -6.64
C LEU A 136 2.64 12.20 -6.60
N ASN A 137 1.72 12.74 -7.39
CA ASN A 137 0.32 12.33 -7.42
C ASN A 137 -0.13 11.98 -8.86
N PRO A 138 0.44 10.94 -9.49
CA PRO A 138 0.00 10.52 -10.81
C PRO A 138 -1.43 9.93 -10.75
N ASP A 139 -2.17 10.05 -11.85
CA ASP A 139 -3.46 9.37 -12.00
C ASP A 139 -3.30 7.85 -11.97
N LEU A 140 -2.20 7.34 -12.53
CA LEU A 140 -1.86 5.92 -12.48
C LEU A 140 -0.38 5.71 -12.10
N ARG A 141 -0.14 4.90 -11.07
CA ARG A 141 1.19 4.45 -10.70
C ARG A 141 1.40 3.01 -11.14
N ILE A 142 2.36 2.82 -12.02
CA ILE A 142 2.74 1.52 -12.58
C ILE A 142 3.98 1.02 -11.84
N HIS A 143 3.95 -0.23 -11.42
CA HIS A 143 5.09 -0.89 -10.80
C HIS A 143 5.52 -2.07 -11.67
N LEU A 144 6.79 -2.13 -12.05
CA LEU A 144 7.38 -3.28 -12.72
C LEU A 144 8.54 -3.84 -11.90
N ARG A 145 8.45 -5.13 -11.58
CA ARG A 145 9.55 -5.89 -10.98
C ARG A 145 10.13 -6.85 -12.01
N LEU A 146 11.44 -6.75 -12.22
CA LEU A 146 12.21 -7.71 -13.01
C LEU A 146 13.00 -8.61 -12.07
N ASP A 147 12.76 -9.91 -12.17
CA ASP A 147 13.47 -10.93 -11.37
C ASP A 147 13.73 -12.16 -12.24
N ARG A 148 15.01 -12.55 -12.39
CA ARG A 148 15.44 -13.75 -13.12
C ARG A 148 14.86 -13.88 -14.53
N GLY A 149 14.73 -12.77 -15.25
CA GLY A 149 14.22 -12.75 -16.61
C GLY A 149 12.68 -12.78 -16.72
N GLU A 150 11.96 -12.69 -15.61
CA GLU A 150 10.51 -12.50 -15.58
C GLU A 150 10.18 -11.08 -15.12
N ALA A 151 9.33 -10.40 -15.89
CA ALA A 151 8.74 -9.14 -15.50
C ALA A 151 7.34 -9.35 -14.91
N VAL A 152 7.09 -8.69 -13.78
CA VAL A 152 5.77 -8.61 -13.16
C VAL A 152 5.32 -7.15 -13.22
N LEU A 153 4.34 -6.89 -14.08
CA LEU A 153 3.76 -5.57 -14.28
C LEU A 153 2.48 -5.44 -13.46
N SER A 154 2.41 -4.38 -12.68
CA SER A 154 1.31 -4.17 -11.71
C SER A 154 0.86 -2.71 -11.67
N ILE A 155 -0.40 -2.49 -11.30
CA ILE A 155 -0.93 -1.19 -10.90
C ILE A 155 -0.83 -1.07 -9.39
N ASP A 156 -0.28 0.02 -8.90
CA ASP A 156 -0.22 0.31 -7.47
C ASP A 156 -1.55 0.90 -6.98
N LEU A 157 -2.35 0.08 -6.30
CA LEU A 157 -3.63 0.50 -5.74
C LEU A 157 -3.47 1.44 -4.53
N SER A 158 -2.30 1.43 -3.91
CA SER A 158 -2.04 2.25 -2.71
C SER A 158 -1.76 3.72 -3.04
N GLY A 159 -1.11 4.00 -4.17
CA GLY A 159 -0.59 5.32 -4.52
C GLY A 159 0.64 5.70 -3.69
N HIS A 160 0.47 6.35 -2.54
CA HIS A 160 1.54 6.52 -1.55
C HIS A 160 1.66 5.28 -0.66
N SER A 161 2.83 5.09 -0.04
CA SER A 161 3.05 3.97 0.86
C SER A 161 2.03 3.95 2.02
N LEU A 162 1.44 2.78 2.29
CA LEU A 162 0.37 2.63 3.28
C LEU A 162 0.82 2.93 4.72
N HIS A 163 2.14 2.85 5.03
CA HIS A 163 2.63 3.24 6.35
C HIS A 163 2.46 4.75 6.62
N GLN A 164 2.37 5.58 5.58
CA GLN A 164 2.07 7.00 5.70
C GLN A 164 0.57 7.18 5.94
N ARG A 165 0.10 6.98 7.19
CA ARG A 165 -1.33 6.97 7.58
C ARG A 165 -2.00 8.34 7.47
N GLY A 166 -1.21 9.41 7.44
CA GLY A 166 -1.71 10.79 7.40
C GLY A 166 -1.91 11.44 8.78
N TYR A 167 -1.83 10.68 9.89
CA TYR A 167 -1.95 11.29 11.21
C TYR A 167 -0.70 12.03 11.68
N ARG A 168 0.48 11.68 11.14
CA ARG A 168 1.75 12.29 11.54
C ARG A 168 1.91 13.68 10.93
N LEU A 169 1.52 14.70 11.68
CA LEU A 169 1.65 16.09 11.26
C LEU A 169 3.06 16.63 11.52
N GLN A 170 3.75 16.09 12.55
CA GLN A 170 5.11 16.49 12.92
C GLN A 170 6.01 15.25 13.09
N GLN A 171 7.24 15.35 12.61
CA GLN A 171 8.21 14.26 12.68
C GLN A 171 9.29 14.58 13.72
N GLY A 172 9.70 13.58 14.48
CA GLY A 172 10.92 13.63 15.28
C GLY A 172 12.18 13.40 14.43
N ALA A 173 13.36 13.48 15.04
CA ALA A 173 14.64 13.24 14.37
C ALA A 173 14.79 11.80 13.81
N ALA A 174 14.18 10.80 14.45
CA ALA A 174 14.24 9.39 14.08
C ALA A 174 12.85 8.74 14.18
N PRO A 175 11.93 9.01 13.24
CA PRO A 175 10.58 8.49 13.33
C PRO A 175 10.54 6.98 13.03
N LEU A 176 9.91 6.21 13.93
CA LEU A 176 9.54 4.83 13.65
C LEU A 176 8.44 4.80 12.58
N LYS A 177 8.58 3.91 11.59
CA LYS A 177 7.50 3.72 10.60
C LYS A 177 6.27 3.11 11.28
N GLU A 178 5.11 3.58 10.89
CA GLU A 178 3.81 3.20 11.46
C GLU A 178 3.55 1.70 11.36
N ASN A 179 3.88 1.09 10.22
CA ASN A 179 3.71 -0.35 10.04
C ASN A 179 4.69 -1.20 10.87
N LEU A 180 5.87 -0.68 11.20
CA LEU A 180 6.77 -1.34 12.14
C LEU A 180 6.24 -1.24 13.57
N ALA A 181 5.70 -0.09 13.96
CA ALA A 181 5.06 0.08 15.27
C ALA A 181 3.87 -0.87 15.41
N ALA A 182 3.00 -0.96 14.39
CA ALA A 182 1.89 -1.90 14.36
C ALA A 182 2.37 -3.36 14.46
N ALA A 183 3.43 -3.73 13.71
CA ALA A 183 4.00 -5.08 13.75
C ALA A 183 4.50 -5.47 15.15
N ILE A 184 5.17 -4.56 15.86
CA ILE A 184 5.66 -4.78 17.22
C ILE A 184 4.46 -4.97 18.17
N LEU A 185 3.45 -4.12 18.09
CA LEU A 185 2.23 -4.22 18.90
C LEU A 185 1.49 -5.54 18.66
N ILE A 186 1.35 -5.95 17.40
CA ILE A 186 0.70 -7.21 17.05
C ILE A 186 1.50 -8.41 17.61
N ARG A 187 2.83 -8.41 17.43
CA ARG A 187 3.70 -9.46 17.99
C ARG A 187 3.69 -9.50 19.52
N ALA A 188 3.51 -8.36 20.19
CA ALA A 188 3.35 -8.26 21.63
C ALA A 188 1.96 -8.73 22.11
N GLY A 189 1.05 -9.13 21.21
CA GLY A 189 -0.30 -9.59 21.55
C GLY A 189 -1.28 -8.46 21.86
N TRP A 190 -0.95 -7.21 21.52
CA TRP A 190 -1.76 -6.05 21.84
C TRP A 190 -3.22 -6.15 21.38
N PRO A 191 -3.55 -6.67 20.18
CA PRO A 191 -4.96 -6.80 19.77
C PRO A 191 -5.82 -7.59 20.78
N LYS A 192 -5.28 -8.68 21.33
CA LYS A 192 -5.95 -9.49 22.35
C LYS A 192 -5.99 -8.75 23.70
N LEU A 193 -4.87 -8.22 24.15
CA LEU A 193 -4.75 -7.50 25.41
C LEU A 193 -5.68 -6.27 25.45
N ALA A 194 -5.74 -5.51 24.35
CA ALA A 194 -6.65 -4.37 24.23
C ALA A 194 -8.12 -4.78 24.34
N ALA A 195 -8.51 -5.90 23.70
CA ALA A 195 -9.87 -6.44 23.81
C ALA A 195 -10.23 -6.90 25.23
N GLU A 196 -9.23 -7.29 26.02
CA GLU A 196 -9.37 -7.64 27.45
C GLU A 196 -9.31 -6.42 28.38
N GLY A 197 -9.17 -5.20 27.85
CA GLY A 197 -9.10 -3.95 28.63
C GLY A 197 -7.76 -3.66 29.27
N ALA A 198 -6.68 -4.28 28.81
CA ALA A 198 -5.32 -4.06 29.33
C ALA A 198 -4.84 -2.63 29.07
N ALA A 199 -3.94 -2.15 29.94
CA ALA A 199 -3.26 -0.88 29.76
C ALA A 199 -1.97 -1.01 28.93
N LEU A 200 -1.62 0.06 28.18
CA LEU A 200 -0.35 0.19 27.48
C LEU A 200 0.38 1.45 27.95
N ALA A 201 1.66 1.30 28.29
CA ALA A 201 2.53 2.42 28.59
C ALA A 201 3.77 2.40 27.68
N ASP A 202 4.07 3.53 27.04
CA ASP A 202 5.30 3.74 26.29
C ASP A 202 6.17 4.76 27.04
N PRO A 203 7.27 4.32 27.70
CA PRO A 203 8.09 5.20 28.53
C PRO A 203 9.01 6.13 27.72
N MET A 204 9.10 5.96 26.40
CA MET A 204 9.93 6.77 25.49
C MET A 204 9.17 7.03 24.18
N CYS A 205 7.99 7.63 24.28
CA CYS A 205 7.02 7.64 23.18
C CYS A 205 7.41 8.52 21.98
N GLY A 206 8.39 9.38 22.12
CA GLY A 206 8.77 10.30 21.05
C GLY A 206 7.58 11.14 20.60
N VAL A 207 7.26 11.07 19.30
CA VAL A 207 6.09 11.72 18.68
C VAL A 207 4.83 10.85 18.72
N GLY A 208 4.78 9.81 19.55
CA GLY A 208 3.58 9.04 19.88
C GLY A 208 3.19 7.93 18.90
N THR A 209 4.09 7.48 18.02
CA THR A 209 3.71 6.48 16.96
C THR A 209 3.12 5.20 17.56
N PHE A 210 3.72 4.62 18.60
CA PHE A 210 3.16 3.43 19.27
C PHE A 210 1.78 3.69 19.89
N LEU A 211 1.60 4.87 20.47
CA LEU A 211 0.35 5.24 21.14
C LEU A 211 -0.79 5.33 20.14
N VAL A 212 -0.54 5.98 18.99
CA VAL A 212 -1.56 6.14 17.93
C VAL A 212 -1.90 4.78 17.30
N GLU A 213 -0.90 3.97 16.92
CA GLU A 213 -1.15 2.63 16.36
C GLU A 213 -1.86 1.73 17.38
N ALA A 214 -1.49 1.78 18.67
CA ALA A 214 -2.16 1.03 19.72
C ALA A 214 -3.62 1.46 19.90
N GLY A 215 -3.87 2.77 19.88
CA GLY A 215 -5.23 3.32 19.95
C GLY A 215 -6.09 2.91 18.77
N MET A 216 -5.55 2.97 17.54
CA MET A 216 -6.28 2.52 16.34
C MET A 216 -6.58 1.02 16.38
N ILE A 217 -5.67 0.19 16.91
CA ILE A 217 -5.92 -1.25 17.09
C ILE A 217 -7.04 -1.47 18.11
N ALA A 218 -6.94 -0.83 19.28
CA ALA A 218 -7.92 -0.99 20.36
C ALA A 218 -9.33 -0.51 19.97
N ALA A 219 -9.43 0.56 19.18
CA ALA A 219 -10.68 1.15 18.74
C ALA A 219 -11.18 0.59 17.39
N ASP A 220 -10.58 -0.48 16.86
CA ASP A 220 -10.95 -1.07 15.56
C ASP A 220 -11.02 -0.05 14.42
N ILE A 221 -10.09 0.91 14.41
CA ILE A 221 -9.98 1.94 13.38
C ILE A 221 -9.10 1.41 12.23
N ALA A 222 -9.60 1.44 11.01
CA ALA A 222 -8.79 1.12 9.83
C ALA A 222 -7.62 2.11 9.71
N PRO A 223 -6.36 1.63 9.59
CA PRO A 223 -5.18 2.50 9.64
C PRO A 223 -5.15 3.57 8.55
N ASN A 224 -5.79 3.30 7.42
CA ASN A 224 -5.82 4.20 6.27
C ASN A 224 -7.17 4.93 6.08
N LEU A 225 -8.03 4.95 7.11
CA LEU A 225 -9.38 5.50 7.05
C LEU A 225 -9.42 6.99 6.66
N LYS A 226 -8.44 7.77 7.11
CA LYS A 226 -8.35 9.22 6.83
C LYS A 226 -7.66 9.55 5.51
N ARG A 227 -7.29 8.53 4.73
CA ARG A 227 -6.57 8.73 3.48
C ARG A 227 -7.54 9.14 2.36
N GLU A 228 -7.26 10.26 1.71
CA GLU A 228 -8.10 10.82 0.65
C GLU A 228 -7.69 10.35 -0.75
N LEU A 229 -6.38 10.20 -1.01
CA LEU A 229 -5.84 9.86 -2.32
C LEU A 229 -5.34 8.42 -2.36
N TRP A 230 -5.83 7.69 -3.33
CA TRP A 230 -5.48 6.28 -3.59
C TRP A 230 -4.96 6.10 -5.01
N GLY A 231 -4.12 5.11 -5.22
CA GLY A 231 -3.62 4.79 -6.56
C GLY A 231 -4.69 4.31 -7.53
N PHE A 232 -5.83 3.86 -7.01
CA PHE A 232 -6.97 3.46 -7.83
C PHE A 232 -7.99 4.58 -8.11
N THR A 233 -7.83 5.79 -7.52
CA THR A 233 -8.85 6.86 -7.63
C THR A 233 -9.14 7.25 -9.08
N HIS A 234 -8.12 7.34 -9.92
CA HIS A 234 -8.23 7.70 -11.34
C HIS A 234 -8.02 6.51 -12.30
N TRP A 235 -7.85 5.30 -11.75
CA TRP A 235 -7.75 4.10 -12.56
C TRP A 235 -9.11 3.73 -13.15
N LEU A 236 -9.19 3.48 -14.46
CA LEU A 236 -10.46 3.18 -15.15
C LEU A 236 -11.13 1.90 -14.67
N GLY A 237 -10.37 0.94 -14.15
CA GLY A 237 -10.91 -0.27 -13.52
C GLY A 237 -11.42 -0.06 -12.09
N HIS A 238 -11.43 1.18 -11.57
CA HIS A 238 -11.96 1.48 -10.23
C HIS A 238 -13.47 1.23 -10.16
N ILE A 239 -13.92 0.65 -9.05
CA ILE A 239 -15.34 0.36 -8.77
C ILE A 239 -15.80 1.20 -7.57
N PRO A 240 -16.26 2.44 -7.78
CA PRO A 240 -16.58 3.39 -6.69
C PRO A 240 -17.59 2.87 -5.69
N ALA A 241 -18.58 2.09 -6.14
CA ALA A 241 -19.62 1.55 -5.25
C ALA A 241 -19.06 0.56 -4.22
N LEU A 242 -18.08 -0.29 -4.61
CA LEU A 242 -17.42 -1.21 -3.69
C LEU A 242 -16.58 -0.44 -2.67
N TRP A 243 -15.83 0.57 -3.13
CA TRP A 243 -15.02 1.42 -2.25
C TRP A 243 -15.89 2.16 -1.24
N SER A 244 -16.93 2.84 -1.70
CA SER A 244 -17.84 3.62 -0.82
C SER A 244 -18.46 2.76 0.26
N LYS A 245 -18.87 1.53 -0.07
CA LYS A 245 -19.41 0.58 0.90
C LYS A 245 -18.39 0.21 1.98
N LEU A 246 -17.17 -0.15 1.57
CA LEU A 246 -16.09 -0.52 2.51
C LEU A 246 -15.67 0.65 3.40
N HIS A 247 -15.61 1.84 2.84
CA HIS A 247 -15.26 3.05 3.59
C HIS A 247 -16.34 3.41 4.62
N ALA A 248 -17.63 3.33 4.25
CA ALA A 248 -18.74 3.54 5.17
C ALA A 248 -18.74 2.52 6.33
N GLU A 249 -18.53 1.23 6.04
CA GLU A 249 -18.37 0.18 7.05
C GLU A 249 -17.20 0.50 8.01
N ALA A 250 -16.07 0.97 7.49
CA ALA A 250 -14.92 1.29 8.32
C ALA A 250 -15.17 2.52 9.20
N LEU A 251 -15.93 3.52 8.75
CA LEU A 251 -16.35 4.66 9.55
C LEU A 251 -17.28 4.22 10.70
N GLU A 252 -18.23 3.34 10.43
CA GLU A 252 -19.14 2.81 11.45
C GLU A 252 -18.36 2.00 12.50
N ARG A 253 -17.46 1.11 12.09
CA ARG A 253 -16.59 0.34 13.00
C ARG A 253 -15.75 1.27 13.88
N ALA A 254 -15.14 2.31 13.31
CA ALA A 254 -14.38 3.30 14.05
C ALA A 254 -15.24 4.02 15.10
N ALA A 255 -16.45 4.45 14.75
CA ALA A 255 -17.36 5.12 15.68
C ALA A 255 -17.75 4.20 16.85
N VAL A 256 -18.09 2.94 16.57
CA VAL A 256 -18.43 1.93 17.60
C VAL A 256 -17.21 1.62 18.46
N GLY A 257 -16.03 1.45 17.85
CA GLY A 257 -14.79 1.15 18.56
C GLY A 257 -14.37 2.28 19.51
N LEU A 258 -14.42 3.52 19.06
CA LEU A 258 -14.11 4.69 19.89
C LEU A 258 -15.02 4.82 21.12
N ALA A 259 -16.31 4.52 20.97
CA ALA A 259 -17.26 4.57 22.07
C ALA A 259 -17.02 3.48 23.13
N LYS A 260 -16.40 2.37 22.74
CA LYS A 260 -16.16 1.20 23.62
C LYS A 260 -14.75 1.15 24.20
N THR A 261 -13.82 1.94 23.67
CA THR A 261 -12.39 1.83 24.02
C THR A 261 -12.11 2.36 25.42
N PRO A 262 -11.89 1.52 26.42
CA PRO A 262 -11.45 1.94 27.74
C PRO A 262 -9.93 1.83 27.91
N ALA A 263 -9.21 1.59 26.83
CA ALA A 263 -7.79 1.30 26.92
C ALA A 263 -7.01 2.48 27.48
N TRP A 264 -6.36 2.26 28.62
CA TRP A 264 -5.45 3.20 29.20
C TRP A 264 -4.14 3.16 28.43
N ILE A 265 -4.02 4.03 27.41
CA ILE A 265 -2.81 4.19 26.58
C ILE A 265 -2.11 5.46 27.03
N ARG A 266 -0.89 5.34 27.55
CA ARG A 266 -0.12 6.45 28.05
C ARG A 266 1.29 6.45 27.47
N GLY A 267 1.78 7.64 27.10
CA GLY A 267 3.15 7.88 26.68
C GLY A 267 3.88 8.81 27.65
N TYR A 268 5.16 8.55 27.82
CA TYR A 268 6.09 9.40 28.57
C TYR A 268 7.23 9.77 27.63
N GLU A 269 7.69 11.02 27.73
CA GLU A 269 8.78 11.53 26.90
C GLU A 269 9.61 12.51 27.73
N ALA A 270 10.93 12.30 27.74
CA ALA A 270 11.85 13.16 28.50
C ALA A 270 12.15 14.48 27.78
N ASP A 271 12.08 14.52 26.45
CA ASP A 271 12.27 15.73 25.66
C ASP A 271 10.97 16.54 25.57
N PRO A 272 10.87 17.70 26.29
CA PRO A 272 9.64 18.49 26.28
C PRO A 272 9.27 19.02 24.88
N ARG A 273 10.22 19.08 23.93
CA ARG A 273 9.97 19.53 22.55
C ARG A 273 9.15 18.53 21.75
N LEU A 274 9.12 17.25 22.15
CA LEU A 274 8.37 16.19 21.49
C LEU A 274 6.96 15.99 22.07
N ILE A 275 6.66 16.53 23.25
CA ILE A 275 5.35 16.37 23.91
C ILE A 275 4.22 16.99 23.06
N GLN A 276 4.42 18.23 22.58
CA GLN A 276 3.40 18.88 21.75
C GLN A 276 3.20 18.21 20.38
N PRO A 277 4.28 17.84 19.64
CA PRO A 277 4.18 16.96 18.48
C PRO A 277 3.41 15.67 18.73
N ALA A 278 3.67 14.97 19.83
CA ALA A 278 2.97 13.73 20.18
C ALA A 278 1.46 13.94 20.44
N ARG A 279 1.08 15.10 20.99
CA ARG A 279 -0.34 15.46 21.20
C ARG A 279 -1.06 15.86 19.92
N ASN A 280 -0.33 16.39 18.94
CA ASN A 280 -0.89 16.86 17.68
C ASN A 280 -1.04 15.73 16.67
N ASN A 281 -0.25 14.67 16.78
CA ASN A 281 -0.35 13.46 15.96
C ASN A 281 -1.50 12.56 16.44
#